data_037597a48ce93d7aab620bd29b6a0d5e
#
_entry.id   037597a48ce93d7aab620bd29b6a0d5e
#
_cell.length_a   1.000
_cell.length_b   1.000
_cell.length_c   1.000
_cell.angle_alpha   90.00
_cell.angle_beta   90.00
_cell.angle_gamma   90.00
#
_symmetry.space_group_name_H-M   'P 1'
#
loop_
_entity.id
_entity.type
_entity.pdbx_description
1 polymer ?
#
loop_
_entity_poly.entity_id
_entity_poly.type
_entity_poly.pdbx_seq_one_letter_code
_entity_poly.pdbx_strand_id
1 'polypeptide(L)'
;MTAGKKVKGRKRHIVIDITGNLLSVVVHAANIHDTVAGGNVLARTKKKYQSIMGCCGDAGYRKTFEAEAGKIVDTVDIVERNQKGWVVLPKRWKVERTLSWLNHSRRLSKDFEVSVSSAENMVMISHLATLLRRFDY
;
A
#
# COMPACT_ATOMS: atom_id res chain seq x y z
N MET A 1 -24.81 -7.30 4.42
CA MET A 1 -23.98 -8.42 4.04
C MET A 1 -23.62 -8.28 2.56
N THR A 2 -22.48 -7.73 2.27
CA THR A 2 -21.95 -7.75 0.91
C THR A 2 -21.55 -9.17 0.61
N ALA A 3 -22.33 -9.84 -0.25
CA ALA A 3 -21.93 -11.10 -0.83
C ALA A 3 -20.54 -10.89 -1.41
N GLY A 4 -19.54 -11.53 -0.82
CA GLY A 4 -18.17 -11.39 -1.26
C GLY A 4 -18.09 -11.71 -2.73
N LYS A 5 -17.85 -10.72 -3.55
CA LYS A 5 -17.45 -10.96 -4.93
C LYS A 5 -16.29 -11.96 -4.86
N LYS A 6 -16.49 -13.16 -5.38
CA LYS A 6 -15.40 -14.12 -5.57
C LYS A 6 -14.47 -13.54 -6.64
N VAL A 7 -13.68 -12.55 -6.25
CA VAL A 7 -12.68 -11.93 -7.12
C VAL A 7 -11.49 -12.88 -7.13
N LYS A 8 -11.32 -13.58 -8.25
CA LYS A 8 -10.09 -14.31 -8.52
C LYS A 8 -9.00 -13.25 -8.79
N GLY A 9 -7.93 -13.28 -8.02
CA GLY A 9 -6.83 -12.36 -8.20
C GLY A 9 -6.06 -12.12 -6.91
N ARG A 10 -5.17 -11.17 -6.97
CA ARG A 10 -4.33 -10.74 -5.85
C ARG A 10 -4.50 -9.26 -5.59
N LYS A 11 -4.37 -8.87 -4.34
CA LYS A 11 -4.32 -7.47 -3.90
C LYS A 11 -2.89 -7.07 -3.60
N ARG A 12 -2.57 -5.81 -3.84
CA ARG A 12 -1.30 -5.20 -3.48
C ARG A 12 -1.53 -4.16 -2.39
N HIS A 13 -0.76 -4.24 -1.33
CA HIS A 13 -0.69 -3.23 -0.29
C HIS A 13 0.69 -2.61 -0.31
N ILE A 14 0.74 -1.30 -0.32
CA ILE A 14 1.99 -0.54 -0.37
C ILE A 14 2.11 0.37 0.84
N VAL A 15 3.34 0.59 1.27
CA VAL A 15 3.71 1.63 2.21
C VAL A 15 4.61 2.61 1.47
N ILE A 16 4.26 3.88 1.54
CA ILE A 16 5.03 4.96 0.94
C ILE A 16 5.50 5.95 2.01
N ASP A 17 6.56 6.67 1.71
CA ASP A 17 6.99 7.79 2.54
C ASP A 17 6.20 9.07 2.21
N ILE A 18 6.53 10.17 2.89
CA ILE A 18 5.85 11.47 2.71
C ILE A 18 6.01 12.05 1.31
N THR A 19 7.00 11.61 0.55
CA THR A 19 7.27 12.07 -0.83
C THR A 19 6.65 11.16 -1.88
N GLY A 20 6.06 10.03 -1.48
CA GLY A 20 5.44 9.07 -2.37
C GLY A 20 6.36 7.94 -2.84
N ASN A 21 7.55 7.82 -2.27
CA ASN A 21 8.47 6.73 -2.57
C ASN A 21 8.00 5.43 -1.93
N LEU A 22 8.08 4.34 -2.68
CA LEU A 22 7.70 3.01 -2.21
C LEU A 22 8.72 2.50 -1.19
N LEU A 23 8.26 2.20 0.02
CA LEU A 23 9.08 1.60 1.06
C LEU A 23 8.93 0.08 1.12
N SER A 24 7.72 -0.42 0.95
CA SER A 24 7.43 -1.84 1.03
C SER A 24 6.16 -2.18 0.25
N VAL A 25 6.05 -3.43 -0.16
CA VAL A 25 4.87 -3.99 -0.83
C VAL A 25 4.60 -5.40 -0.33
N VAL A 26 3.31 -5.70 -0.15
CA VAL A 26 2.82 -7.06 0.10
C VAL A 26 1.77 -7.38 -0.94
N VAL A 27 1.92 -8.52 -1.59
CA VAL A 27 0.91 -9.08 -2.49
C VAL A 27 0.31 -10.33 -1.84
N HIS A 28 -1.01 -10.42 -1.86
CA HIS A 28 -1.73 -11.54 -1.27
C HIS A 28 -2.98 -11.89 -2.06
N ALA A 29 -3.55 -13.07 -1.79
CA ALA A 29 -4.82 -13.48 -2.38
C ALA A 29 -5.94 -12.49 -2.04
N ALA A 30 -6.84 -12.24 -2.99
CA ALA A 30 -7.89 -11.23 -2.86
C ALA A 30 -8.92 -11.53 -1.75
N ASN A 31 -8.95 -12.77 -1.24
CA ASN A 31 -9.84 -13.18 -0.14
C ASN A 31 -9.31 -12.82 1.26
N ILE A 32 -8.06 -12.41 1.39
CA ILE A 32 -7.49 -11.97 2.67
C ILE A 32 -7.98 -10.55 2.98
N HIS A 33 -8.36 -10.31 4.24
CA HIS A 33 -8.85 -9.01 4.66
C HIS A 33 -7.76 -7.94 4.65
N ASP A 34 -8.11 -6.74 4.22
CA ASP A 34 -7.16 -5.63 4.07
C ASP A 34 -6.48 -5.23 5.37
N THR A 35 -7.17 -5.33 6.51
CA THR A 35 -6.60 -5.00 7.82
C THR A 35 -5.47 -5.92 8.22
N VAL A 36 -5.56 -7.21 7.88
CA VAL A 36 -4.49 -8.20 8.12
C VAL A 36 -3.28 -7.89 7.25
N ALA A 37 -3.50 -7.66 5.97
CA ALA A 37 -2.44 -7.34 5.03
C ALA A 37 -1.75 -6.00 5.37
N GLY A 38 -2.52 -5.01 5.80
CA GLY A 38 -1.99 -3.72 6.27
C GLY A 38 -1.02 -3.87 7.46
N GLY A 39 -1.39 -4.68 8.45
CA GLY A 39 -0.50 -5.00 9.58
C GLY A 39 0.78 -5.70 9.14
N ASN A 40 0.68 -6.64 8.23
CA ASN A 40 1.83 -7.39 7.71
C ASN A 40 2.80 -6.49 6.93
N VAL A 41 2.29 -5.62 6.06
CA VAL A 41 3.15 -4.72 5.28
C VAL A 41 3.82 -3.68 6.17
N LEU A 42 3.12 -3.18 7.19
CA LEU A 42 3.69 -2.23 8.15
C LEU A 42 4.79 -2.89 8.99
N ALA A 43 4.58 -4.11 9.48
CA ALA A 43 5.59 -4.86 10.21
C ALA A 43 6.85 -5.10 9.37
N ARG A 44 6.68 -5.48 8.11
CA ARG A 44 7.79 -5.64 7.16
C ARG A 44 8.54 -4.33 6.94
N THR A 45 7.82 -3.23 6.81
CA THR A 45 8.40 -1.89 6.63
C THR A 45 9.18 -1.44 7.86
N LYS A 46 8.64 -1.64 9.06
CA LYS A 46 9.32 -1.30 10.32
C LYS A 46 10.58 -2.11 10.52
N LYS A 47 10.57 -3.38 10.17
CA LYS A 47 11.76 -4.24 10.23
C LYS A 47 12.87 -3.74 9.31
N LYS A 48 12.52 -3.24 8.13
CA LYS A 48 13.45 -2.72 7.12
C LYS A 48 13.93 -1.31 7.45
N TYR A 49 13.03 -0.47 7.98
CA TYR A 49 13.29 0.94 8.30
C TYR A 49 12.89 1.22 9.76
N GLN A 50 13.77 0.96 10.69
CA GLN A 50 13.51 1.05 12.13
C GLN A 50 13.22 2.46 12.63
N SER A 51 13.61 3.48 11.87
CA SER A 51 13.39 4.89 12.20
C SER A 51 11.93 5.37 12.05
N ILE A 52 11.05 4.55 11.48
CA ILE A 52 9.64 4.89 11.33
C ILE A 52 8.97 5.01 12.69
N MET A 53 8.41 6.18 13.00
CA MET A 53 7.73 6.45 14.28
C MET A 53 6.21 6.51 14.15
N GLY A 54 5.67 6.68 12.94
CA GLY A 54 4.23 6.78 12.76
C GLY A 54 3.79 6.34 11.37
N CYS A 55 2.51 6.05 11.24
CA CYS A 55 1.89 5.73 9.96
C CYS A 55 0.50 6.35 9.84
N CYS A 56 0.02 6.44 8.63
CA CYS A 56 -1.30 6.90 8.29
C CYS A 56 -1.98 5.89 7.36
N GLY A 57 -3.22 5.56 7.64
CA GLY A 57 -4.05 4.69 6.81
C GLY A 57 -5.40 5.32 6.51
N ASP A 58 -6.12 4.78 5.53
CA ASP A 58 -7.48 5.21 5.26
C ASP A 58 -8.51 4.48 6.15
N ALA A 59 -9.78 4.87 6.02
CA ALA A 59 -10.85 4.34 6.84
C ALA A 59 -11.08 2.82 6.69
N GLY A 60 -10.61 2.22 5.60
CA GLY A 60 -10.67 0.76 5.40
C GLY A 60 -9.78 -0.04 6.35
N TYR A 61 -8.84 0.64 7.01
CA TYR A 61 -7.89 0.03 7.94
C TYR A 61 -8.23 0.25 9.41
N ARG A 62 -9.46 0.62 9.74
CA ARG A 62 -9.90 0.83 11.13
C ARG A 62 -9.82 -0.43 11.98
N LYS A 63 -9.90 -0.23 13.30
CA LYS A 63 -10.00 -1.27 14.34
C LYS A 63 -8.78 -2.20 14.39
N THR A 64 -8.85 -3.35 13.73
CA THR A 64 -7.79 -4.36 13.80
C THR A 64 -6.44 -3.83 13.36
N PHE A 65 -6.40 -3.09 12.26
CA PHE A 65 -5.16 -2.47 11.80
C PHE A 65 -4.64 -1.42 12.79
N GLU A 66 -5.49 -0.56 13.32
CA GLU A 66 -5.10 0.43 14.34
C GLU A 66 -4.45 -0.23 15.55
N ALA A 67 -5.05 -1.30 16.06
CA ALA A 67 -4.53 -2.03 17.21
C ALA A 67 -3.17 -2.68 16.90
N GLU A 68 -3.04 -3.33 15.75
CA GLU A 68 -1.79 -3.97 15.31
C GLU A 68 -0.70 -2.94 15.01
N ALA A 69 -1.03 -1.85 14.33
CA ALA A 69 -0.11 -0.78 13.99
C ALA A 69 0.41 -0.06 15.26
N GLY A 70 -0.44 0.13 16.26
CA GLY A 70 -0.05 0.73 17.53
C GLY A 70 0.99 -0.06 18.30
N LYS A 71 1.13 -1.35 18.04
CA LYS A 71 2.19 -2.21 18.58
C LYS A 71 3.51 -2.08 17.83
N ILE A 72 3.48 -1.57 16.61
CA ILE A 72 4.63 -1.50 15.69
C ILE A 72 5.22 -0.10 15.67
N VAL A 73 4.39 0.93 15.62
CA VAL A 73 4.78 2.34 15.57
C VAL A 73 4.10 3.15 16.68
N ASP A 74 4.69 4.28 17.02
CA ASP A 74 4.24 5.10 18.16
C ASP A 74 2.95 5.87 17.84
N THR A 75 2.76 6.29 16.60
CA THR A 75 1.63 7.11 16.17
C THR A 75 0.91 6.46 14.99
N VAL A 76 -0.40 6.27 15.12
CA VAL A 76 -1.27 5.78 14.04
C VAL A 76 -2.37 6.79 13.79
N ASP A 77 -2.51 7.24 12.55
CA ASP A 77 -3.54 8.18 12.11
C ASP A 77 -4.42 7.52 11.04
N ILE A 78 -5.71 7.40 11.31
CA ILE A 78 -6.67 6.89 10.34
C ILE A 78 -7.47 8.05 9.77
N VAL A 79 -7.30 8.29 8.49
CA VAL A 79 -7.97 9.37 7.78
C VAL A 79 -9.38 8.94 7.40
N GLU A 80 -10.37 9.65 7.94
CA GLU A 80 -11.78 9.45 7.64
C GLU A 80 -12.26 10.47 6.61
N ARG A 81 -13.11 10.00 5.70
CA ARG A 81 -13.82 10.88 4.78
C ARG A 81 -15.09 11.37 5.43
N ASN A 82 -15.00 12.45 6.22
CA ASN A 82 -16.14 13.02 6.95
C ASN A 82 -16.93 14.06 6.15
N GLN A 83 -16.54 14.39 4.94
CA GLN A 83 -17.18 15.43 4.15
C GLN A 83 -18.06 14.85 3.06
N LYS A 84 -19.26 15.42 2.93
CA LYS A 84 -20.14 15.14 1.79
C LYS A 84 -19.55 15.79 0.53
N GLY A 85 -19.40 14.98 -0.53
CA GLY A 85 -18.87 15.44 -1.80
C GLY A 85 -17.45 15.00 -2.07
N TRP A 86 -16.89 15.49 -3.18
CA TRP A 86 -15.54 15.14 -3.61
C TRP A 86 -14.51 16.06 -2.94
N VAL A 87 -13.62 15.49 -2.14
CA VAL A 87 -12.53 16.20 -1.47
C VAL A 87 -11.23 15.42 -1.67
N VAL A 88 -10.18 16.13 -2.08
CA VAL A 88 -8.82 15.56 -2.14
C VAL A 88 -8.22 15.58 -0.73
N LEU A 89 -7.97 14.40 -0.18
CA LEU A 89 -7.26 14.24 1.09
C LEU A 89 -5.75 14.18 0.82
N PRO A 90 -4.93 15.12 1.36
CA PRO A 90 -3.53 15.23 0.99
C PRO A 90 -2.70 13.96 1.18
N LYS A 91 -2.91 13.24 2.27
CA LYS A 91 -2.18 11.98 2.56
C LYS A 91 -2.60 10.84 1.64
N ARG A 92 -3.90 10.71 1.37
CA ARG A 92 -4.44 9.69 0.48
C ARG A 92 -4.01 9.91 -0.97
N TRP A 93 -3.97 11.16 -1.41
CA TRP A 93 -3.56 11.53 -2.76
C TRP A 93 -2.16 11.02 -3.10
N LYS A 94 -1.22 11.03 -2.17
CA LYS A 94 0.13 10.54 -2.39
C LYS A 94 0.17 9.03 -2.69
N VAL A 95 -0.63 8.25 -2.00
CA VAL A 95 -0.77 6.80 -2.26
C VAL A 95 -1.37 6.58 -3.65
N GLU A 96 -2.44 7.28 -3.99
CA GLU A 96 -3.09 7.20 -5.30
C GLU A 96 -2.12 7.58 -6.42
N ARG A 97 -1.31 8.60 -6.22
CA ARG A 97 -0.27 9.01 -7.17
C ARG A 97 0.77 7.91 -7.40
N THR A 98 1.27 7.30 -6.35
CA THR A 98 2.26 6.22 -6.46
C THR A 98 1.66 5.01 -7.16
N LEU A 99 0.44 4.62 -6.85
CA LEU A 99 -0.28 3.55 -7.55
C LEU A 99 -0.47 3.88 -9.04
N SER A 100 -0.78 5.13 -9.36
CA SER A 100 -0.88 5.59 -10.75
C SER A 100 0.43 5.44 -11.50
N TRP A 101 1.55 5.79 -10.90
CA TRP A 101 2.88 5.59 -11.50
C TRP A 101 3.18 4.12 -11.76
N LEU A 102 2.84 3.23 -10.84
CA LEU A 102 3.01 1.79 -11.01
C LEU A 102 2.15 1.25 -12.16
N ASN A 103 0.95 1.77 -12.33
CA ASN A 103 0.03 1.36 -13.40
C ASN A 103 0.54 1.70 -14.82
N HIS A 104 1.50 2.59 -14.97
CA HIS A 104 2.16 2.84 -16.25
C HIS A 104 3.07 1.69 -16.69
N SER A 105 3.42 0.80 -15.79
CA SER A 105 4.17 -0.41 -16.13
C SER A 105 3.25 -1.49 -16.69
N ARG A 106 3.49 -1.93 -17.91
CA ARG A 106 2.70 -2.98 -18.56
C ARG A 106 2.66 -4.27 -17.75
N ARG A 107 3.75 -4.61 -17.09
CA ARG A 107 3.85 -5.84 -16.28
C ARG A 107 2.92 -5.81 -15.08
N LEU A 108 2.52 -4.65 -14.59
CA LEU A 108 1.63 -4.46 -13.46
C LEU A 108 0.17 -4.25 -13.86
N SER A 109 -0.16 -4.16 -15.15
CA SER A 109 -1.53 -3.97 -15.63
C SER A 109 -2.43 -5.16 -15.33
N LYS A 110 -1.84 -6.35 -15.26
CA LYS A 110 -2.47 -7.61 -14.86
C LYS A 110 -1.52 -8.38 -13.95
N ASP A 111 -2.05 -9.37 -13.26
CA ASP A 111 -1.23 -10.30 -12.46
C ASP A 111 -0.66 -11.40 -13.36
N PHE A 112 0.53 -11.17 -13.90
CA PHE A 112 1.24 -12.13 -14.74
C PHE A 112 2.15 -13.07 -13.96
N GLU A 113 2.35 -12.81 -12.67
CA GLU A 113 3.34 -13.53 -11.88
C GLU A 113 2.77 -14.81 -11.29
N VAL A 114 3.56 -15.87 -11.31
CA VAL A 114 3.16 -17.16 -10.73
C VAL A 114 3.19 -17.11 -9.21
N SER A 115 4.25 -16.55 -8.64
CA SER A 115 4.40 -16.46 -7.19
C SER A 115 4.12 -15.06 -6.65
N VAL A 116 3.73 -14.99 -5.38
CA VAL A 116 3.58 -13.73 -4.63
C VAL A 116 4.91 -12.98 -4.56
N SER A 117 6.01 -13.69 -4.33
CA SER A 117 7.35 -13.10 -4.27
C SER A 117 7.74 -12.42 -5.59
N SER A 118 7.49 -13.06 -6.72
CA SER A 118 7.72 -12.47 -8.04
C SER A 118 6.84 -11.24 -8.27
N ALA A 119 5.58 -11.29 -7.85
CA ALA A 119 4.67 -10.15 -7.96
C ALA A 119 5.15 -8.94 -7.14
N GLU A 120 5.61 -9.16 -5.93
CA GLU A 120 6.18 -8.10 -5.07
C GLU A 120 7.45 -7.51 -5.69
N ASN A 121 8.34 -8.36 -6.18
CA ASN A 121 9.58 -7.93 -6.83
C ASN A 121 9.33 -7.12 -8.10
N MET A 122 8.31 -7.46 -8.89
CA MET A 122 7.92 -6.67 -10.07
C MET A 122 7.43 -5.27 -9.70
N VAL A 123 6.72 -5.14 -8.59
CA VAL A 123 6.31 -3.81 -8.07
C VAL A 123 7.55 -2.99 -7.70
N MET A 124 8.51 -3.58 -6.99
CA MET A 124 9.76 -2.90 -6.61
C MET A 124 10.60 -2.50 -7.84
N ILE A 125 10.72 -3.37 -8.82
CA ILE A 125 11.45 -3.09 -10.08
C ILE A 125 10.78 -1.95 -10.85
N SER A 126 9.46 -1.94 -10.94
CA SER A 126 8.70 -0.89 -11.62
C SER A 126 8.89 0.46 -10.93
N HIS A 127 8.90 0.47 -9.60
CA HIS A 127 9.18 1.68 -8.83
C HIS A 127 10.61 2.18 -9.04
N LEU A 128 11.59 1.28 -9.05
CA LEU A 128 12.98 1.60 -9.35
C LEU A 128 13.11 2.26 -10.73
N ALA A 129 12.45 1.72 -11.75
CA ALA A 129 12.44 2.30 -13.09
C ALA A 129 11.85 3.73 -13.08
N THR A 130 10.80 3.96 -12.31
CA THR A 130 10.22 5.29 -12.12
C THR A 130 11.21 6.25 -11.47
N LEU A 131 11.91 5.83 -10.44
CA LEU A 131 12.93 6.64 -9.77
C LEU A 131 14.08 7.00 -10.70
N LEU A 132 14.59 6.02 -11.46
CA LEU A 132 15.69 6.25 -12.40
C LEU A 132 15.32 7.30 -13.46
N ARG A 133 14.10 7.28 -13.97
CA ARG A 133 13.62 8.30 -14.92
C ARG A 133 13.61 9.71 -14.33
N ARG A 134 13.47 9.84 -13.01
CA ARG A 134 13.49 11.16 -12.35
C ARG A 134 14.91 11.73 -12.24
N PHE A 135 15.91 10.88 -12.26
CA PHE A 135 17.31 11.30 -12.15
C PHE A 135 18.01 11.49 -13.50
N ASP A 136 17.34 11.15 -14.59
CA ASP A 136 17.86 11.26 -15.96
C ASP A 136 17.71 12.69 -16.56
N TYR A 137 17.80 13.68 -15.72
CA TYR A 137 17.80 15.09 -16.17
C TYR A 137 19.09 15.79 -15.82
#